data_bcdb4a88c21fef01611c2986b4e77ad0
#
_entry.id   bcdb4a88c21fef01611c2986b4e77ad0
#
_cell.length_a   1.000
_cell.length_b   1.000
_cell.length_c   1.000
_cell.angle_alpha   90.00
_cell.angle_beta   90.00
_cell.angle_gamma   90.00
#
_symmetry.space_group_name_H-M   'P 1'
#
loop_
_entity.id
_entity.type
_entity.pdbx_description
1 polymer ?
#
loop_
_entity_poly.entity_id
_entity_poly.type
_entity_poly.pdbx_seq_one_letter_code
_entity_poly.pdbx_strand_id
1 'polypeptide(L)'
;IGYDPKESIAWHVLVQSLMQTTSMPLSIKPVNLRNYSSIYSREQDTRQSNEFSFSRFLVPYLKNYTGHALFMDCDMLVRSDISEIFNLAMDQHEKAVHVVKHDYTPANDVKYLGQKQYAYPRKNWSSVVLWNCAHPKNKVLDLDFVNSATGAELHRFSWLKDDEIGDLDLEWNWLVGEYDVAQFKKRVKNVHWTVGGPYFNEYVDADFANEWFEMKQIMMKCEQLGEDG
;
A
#
# COMPACT_ATOMS: atom_id res chain seq x y z
N ILE A 1 -1.48 6.25 -3.62
CA ILE A 1 -2.12 5.51 -2.51
C ILE A 1 -3.51 5.08 -2.97
N GLY A 2 -3.87 3.80 -2.74
CA GLY A 2 -5.21 3.29 -2.98
C GLY A 2 -6.25 4.07 -2.18
N TYR A 3 -7.44 4.25 -2.72
CA TYR A 3 -8.51 5.01 -2.07
C TYR A 3 -9.82 4.24 -2.09
N ASP A 4 -10.41 4.07 -0.91
CA ASP A 4 -11.78 3.59 -0.72
C ASP A 4 -12.56 4.61 0.12
N PRO A 5 -13.73 5.08 -0.29
CA PRO A 5 -14.56 6.00 0.49
C PRO A 5 -14.92 5.49 1.89
N LYS A 6 -15.00 4.17 2.07
CA LYS A 6 -15.28 3.54 3.37
C LYS A 6 -14.12 3.67 4.35
N GLU A 7 -12.90 3.86 3.84
CA GLU A 7 -11.66 3.96 4.59
C GLU A 7 -10.97 5.32 4.38
N SER A 8 -11.73 6.35 4.01
CA SER A 8 -11.16 7.67 3.69
C SER A 8 -10.31 8.26 4.82
N ILE A 9 -10.71 8.06 6.08
CA ILE A 9 -9.92 8.54 7.23
C ILE A 9 -8.54 7.87 7.30
N ALA A 10 -8.43 6.58 6.95
CA ALA A 10 -7.17 5.86 6.91
C ALA A 10 -6.22 6.47 5.88
N TRP A 11 -6.74 6.79 4.68
CA TRP A 11 -5.97 7.47 3.65
C TRP A 11 -5.39 8.81 4.13
N HIS A 12 -6.18 9.63 4.83
CA HIS A 12 -5.72 10.92 5.34
C HIS A 12 -4.65 10.77 6.43
N VAL A 13 -4.82 9.82 7.35
CA VAL A 13 -3.84 9.55 8.41
C VAL A 13 -2.52 9.01 7.82
N LEU A 14 -2.59 8.13 6.82
CA LEU A 14 -1.39 7.66 6.10
C LEU A 14 -0.66 8.83 5.43
N VAL A 15 -1.37 9.72 4.74
CA VAL A 15 -0.75 10.92 4.13
C VAL A 15 -0.08 11.78 5.19
N GLN A 16 -0.73 12.01 6.33
CA GLN A 16 -0.14 12.77 7.44
C GLN A 16 1.15 12.11 7.94
N SER A 17 1.15 10.79 8.11
CA SER A 17 2.35 10.07 8.57
C SER A 17 3.51 10.17 7.57
N LEU A 18 3.24 10.08 6.27
CA LEU A 18 4.22 10.30 5.22
C LEU A 18 4.80 11.71 5.25
N MET A 19 3.95 12.73 5.40
CA MET A 19 4.39 14.13 5.45
C MET A 19 5.24 14.43 6.67
N GLN A 20 5.04 13.73 7.79
CA GLN A 20 5.82 13.92 9.01
C GLN A 20 7.17 13.20 9.01
N THR A 21 7.27 12.09 8.29
CA THR A 21 8.46 11.23 8.35
C THR A 21 9.42 11.41 7.18
N THR A 22 8.96 12.01 6.08
CA THR A 22 9.78 12.13 4.87
C THR A 22 10.82 13.23 4.94
N SER A 23 12.03 12.94 4.46
CA SER A 23 13.09 13.93 4.21
C SER A 23 13.07 14.48 2.77
N MET A 24 12.22 13.92 1.88
CA MET A 24 12.15 14.31 0.48
C MET A 24 10.78 14.90 0.11
N PRO A 25 10.69 15.78 -0.90
CA PRO A 25 9.42 16.25 -1.41
C PRO A 25 8.61 15.07 -2.00
N LEU A 26 7.33 14.96 -1.63
CA LEU A 26 6.43 13.93 -2.12
C LEU A 26 5.31 14.52 -2.98
N SER A 27 4.98 13.83 -4.07
CA SER A 27 3.75 14.05 -4.82
C SER A 27 2.80 12.88 -4.51
N ILE A 28 1.84 13.11 -3.62
CA ILE A 28 0.90 12.07 -3.15
C ILE A 28 -0.42 12.23 -3.90
N LYS A 29 -0.91 11.13 -4.50
CA LYS A 29 -2.19 11.10 -5.22
C LYS A 29 -3.07 9.96 -4.74
N PRO A 30 -4.37 10.20 -4.49
CA PRO A 30 -5.33 9.12 -4.31
C PRO A 30 -5.56 8.43 -5.67
N VAL A 31 -5.47 7.10 -5.69
CA VAL A 31 -5.95 6.31 -6.83
C VAL A 31 -7.39 5.90 -6.54
N ASN A 32 -8.29 6.85 -6.72
CA ASN A 32 -9.73 6.66 -6.58
C ASN A 32 -10.32 6.23 -7.93
N LEU A 33 -10.70 4.96 -8.05
CA LEU A 33 -11.17 4.38 -9.32
C LEU A 33 -12.39 5.09 -9.89
N ARG A 34 -13.22 5.75 -9.07
CA ARG A 34 -14.37 6.54 -9.55
C ARG A 34 -13.95 7.70 -10.46
N ASN A 35 -12.72 8.21 -10.28
CA ASN A 35 -12.16 9.27 -11.13
C ASN A 35 -11.54 8.74 -12.43
N TYR A 36 -11.45 7.42 -12.59
CA TYR A 36 -10.82 6.74 -13.73
C TYR A 36 -11.82 5.93 -14.56
N SER A 37 -13.13 6.20 -14.46
CA SER A 37 -14.19 5.47 -15.17
C SER A 37 -14.04 5.45 -16.69
N SER A 38 -13.32 6.42 -17.27
CA SER A 38 -13.02 6.45 -18.71
C SER A 38 -11.94 5.46 -19.15
N ILE A 39 -11.12 4.96 -18.23
CA ILE A 39 -10.00 4.07 -18.54
C ILE A 39 -10.03 2.75 -17.74
N TYR A 40 -10.80 2.68 -16.67
CA TYR A 40 -10.93 1.51 -15.82
C TYR A 40 -12.36 0.97 -15.93
N SER A 41 -12.49 -0.19 -16.56
CA SER A 41 -13.79 -0.82 -16.89
C SER A 41 -14.03 -2.16 -16.19
N ARG A 42 -13.12 -2.59 -15.28
CA ARG A 42 -13.35 -3.84 -14.53
C ARG A 42 -14.58 -3.73 -13.66
N GLU A 43 -15.45 -4.71 -13.75
CA GLU A 43 -16.53 -4.88 -12.77
C GLU A 43 -15.93 -5.22 -11.39
N GLN A 44 -16.56 -4.69 -10.35
CA GLN A 44 -16.15 -5.02 -8.98
C GLN A 44 -16.50 -6.48 -8.70
N ASP A 45 -15.46 -7.31 -8.45
CA ASP A 45 -15.66 -8.71 -8.02
C ASP A 45 -16.11 -8.73 -6.55
N THR A 46 -17.13 -9.52 -6.24
CA THR A 46 -17.64 -9.70 -4.86
C THR A 46 -16.57 -10.21 -3.87
N ARG A 47 -15.47 -10.75 -4.37
CA ARG A 47 -14.30 -11.19 -3.59
C ARG A 47 -13.34 -10.07 -3.24
N GLN A 48 -13.51 -8.87 -3.79
CA GLN A 48 -12.69 -7.71 -3.46
C GLN A 48 -13.12 -7.11 -2.13
N SER A 49 -12.18 -6.96 -1.20
CA SER A 49 -12.42 -6.34 0.10
C SER A 49 -12.56 -4.81 0.03
N ASN A 50 -11.96 -4.17 -0.99
CA ASN A 50 -11.95 -2.71 -1.17
C ASN A 50 -12.01 -2.31 -2.65
N GLU A 51 -12.30 -1.02 -2.91
CA GLU A 51 -12.39 -0.51 -4.29
C GLU A 51 -11.02 -0.45 -4.98
N PHE A 52 -9.91 -0.37 -4.26
CA PHE A 52 -8.58 -0.16 -4.84
C PHE A 52 -7.76 -1.43 -5.10
N SER A 53 -8.34 -2.62 -4.94
CA SER A 53 -7.61 -3.90 -5.10
C SER A 53 -6.82 -4.00 -6.41
N PHE A 54 -7.33 -3.47 -7.51
CA PHE A 54 -6.65 -3.49 -8.81
C PHE A 54 -6.06 -2.15 -9.24
N SER A 55 -6.36 -1.06 -8.55
CA SER A 55 -5.88 0.28 -8.91
C SER A 55 -4.36 0.41 -8.92
N ARG A 56 -3.70 -0.41 -8.10
CA ARG A 56 -2.23 -0.48 -8.00
C ARG A 56 -1.54 -0.82 -9.31
N PHE A 57 -2.20 -1.57 -10.20
CA PHE A 57 -1.66 -1.99 -11.49
C PHE A 57 -1.81 -0.92 -12.57
N LEU A 58 -2.59 0.13 -12.33
CA LEU A 58 -2.66 1.31 -13.19
C LEU A 58 -1.43 2.25 -13.01
N VAL A 59 -0.64 2.08 -11.95
CA VAL A 59 0.43 3.03 -11.60
C VAL A 59 1.43 3.25 -12.74
N PRO A 60 1.98 2.21 -13.41
CA PRO A 60 2.88 2.43 -14.55
C PRO A 60 2.23 3.22 -15.69
N TYR A 61 0.98 2.92 -16.03
CA TYR A 61 0.22 3.66 -17.04
C TYR A 61 0.00 5.13 -16.63
N LEU A 62 -0.46 5.38 -15.41
CA LEU A 62 -0.71 6.74 -14.88
C LEU A 62 0.56 7.58 -14.78
N LYS A 63 1.72 6.93 -14.67
CA LYS A 63 3.05 7.55 -14.73
C LYS A 63 3.58 7.67 -16.15
N ASN A 64 2.78 7.35 -17.16
CA ASN A 64 3.19 7.30 -18.56
C ASN A 64 4.49 6.50 -18.75
N TYR A 65 4.63 5.41 -18.01
CA TYR A 65 5.78 4.49 -18.01
C TYR A 65 7.12 5.20 -17.80
N THR A 66 7.17 6.19 -16.89
CA THR A 66 8.38 6.95 -16.61
C THR A 66 8.70 7.02 -15.12
N GLY A 67 9.99 6.96 -14.77
CA GLY A 67 10.50 7.10 -13.43
C GLY A 67 9.99 6.03 -12.46
N HIS A 68 9.96 6.37 -11.18
CA HIS A 68 9.52 5.48 -10.11
C HIS A 68 8.26 6.00 -9.42
N ALA A 69 7.47 5.11 -8.86
CA ALA A 69 6.32 5.43 -8.04
C ALA A 69 6.09 4.37 -6.98
N LEU A 70 5.80 4.77 -5.75
CA LEU A 70 5.40 3.87 -4.68
C LEU A 70 3.88 3.80 -4.61
N PHE A 71 3.32 2.59 -4.71
CA PHE A 71 1.93 2.32 -4.37
C PHE A 71 1.85 1.77 -2.95
N MET A 72 0.84 2.19 -2.21
CA MET A 72 0.51 1.69 -0.87
C MET A 72 -0.99 1.54 -0.73
N ASP A 73 -1.44 0.52 -0.01
CA ASP A 73 -2.82 0.44 0.49
C ASP A 73 -3.05 1.57 1.51
N CYS A 74 -4.29 1.99 1.73
CA CYS A 74 -4.57 3.13 2.61
C CYS A 74 -4.61 2.77 4.10
N ASP A 75 -4.74 1.49 4.43
CA ASP A 75 -4.81 0.93 5.78
C ASP A 75 -3.43 0.75 6.43
N MET A 76 -2.58 1.77 6.27
CA MET A 76 -1.19 1.77 6.73
C MET A 76 -0.84 3.00 7.59
N LEU A 77 0.28 2.90 8.32
CA LEU A 77 0.91 4.00 9.04
C LEU A 77 2.42 3.95 8.86
N VAL A 78 2.99 4.98 8.25
CA VAL A 78 4.44 5.09 8.05
C VAL A 78 5.09 5.71 9.30
N ARG A 79 6.20 5.09 9.75
CA ARG A 79 6.93 5.43 10.97
C ARG A 79 8.41 5.80 10.72
N SER A 80 8.85 5.70 9.47
CA SER A 80 10.22 5.98 9.04
C SER A 80 10.25 6.75 7.74
N ASP A 81 11.41 7.28 7.39
CA ASP A 81 11.59 8.07 6.18
C ASP A 81 11.40 7.21 4.91
N ILE A 82 10.38 7.53 4.14
CA ILE A 82 10.05 6.81 2.91
C ILE A 82 11.12 6.94 1.82
N SER A 83 12.03 7.90 1.94
CA SER A 83 13.16 8.07 1.01
C SER A 83 14.05 6.83 0.96
N GLU A 84 14.13 6.05 2.04
CA GLU A 84 14.89 4.81 2.08
C GLU A 84 14.45 3.81 0.99
N ILE A 85 13.13 3.69 0.73
CA ILE A 85 12.59 2.82 -0.34
C ILE A 85 13.03 3.33 -1.71
N PHE A 86 12.96 4.64 -1.96
CA PHE A 86 13.36 5.20 -3.25
C PHE A 86 14.86 5.09 -3.50
N ASN A 87 15.69 5.23 -2.45
CA ASN A 87 17.14 5.05 -2.55
C ASN A 87 17.50 3.61 -2.96
N LEU A 88 16.81 2.60 -2.39
CA LEU A 88 17.01 1.21 -2.79
C LEU A 88 16.75 0.99 -4.28
N ALA A 89 15.71 1.62 -4.86
CA ALA A 89 15.39 1.50 -6.28
C ALA A 89 16.47 2.12 -7.18
N MET A 90 17.17 3.13 -6.71
CA MET A 90 18.29 3.74 -7.47
C MET A 90 19.47 2.79 -7.56
N ASP A 91 19.71 1.98 -6.52
CA ASP A 91 20.79 0.98 -6.48
C ASP A 91 20.46 -0.29 -7.28
N GLN A 92 19.16 -0.59 -7.47
CA GLN A 92 18.67 -1.81 -8.13
C GLN A 92 17.74 -1.48 -9.31
N HIS A 93 18.19 -0.60 -10.18
CA HIS A 93 17.40 -0.08 -11.32
C HIS A 93 17.00 -1.15 -12.35
N GLU A 94 17.63 -2.34 -12.32
CA GLU A 94 17.30 -3.47 -13.19
C GLU A 94 16.02 -4.21 -12.73
N LYS A 95 15.53 -3.96 -11.52
CA LYS A 95 14.28 -4.57 -11.03
C LYS A 95 13.05 -3.83 -11.59
N ALA A 96 12.04 -4.60 -11.96
CA ALA A 96 10.76 -4.06 -12.43
C ALA A 96 9.91 -3.49 -11.29
N VAL A 97 9.96 -4.16 -10.14
CA VAL A 97 9.29 -3.76 -8.90
C VAL A 97 10.13 -4.14 -7.69
N HIS A 98 9.90 -3.47 -6.56
CA HIS A 98 10.35 -3.94 -5.25
C HIS A 98 9.13 -4.12 -4.35
N VAL A 99 9.06 -5.25 -3.64
CA VAL A 99 7.95 -5.61 -2.76
C VAL A 99 8.48 -6.30 -1.51
N VAL A 100 7.70 -6.28 -0.43
CA VAL A 100 7.98 -7.17 0.70
C VAL A 100 7.50 -8.57 0.35
N LYS A 101 8.43 -9.51 0.28
CA LYS A 101 8.15 -10.92 -0.05
C LYS A 101 7.73 -11.67 1.22
N HIS A 102 6.45 -11.56 1.54
CA HIS A 102 5.89 -12.31 2.66
C HIS A 102 5.91 -13.81 2.40
N ASP A 103 6.50 -14.55 3.34
CA ASP A 103 6.50 -16.02 3.37
C ASP A 103 5.81 -16.45 4.66
N TYR A 104 4.49 -16.55 4.64
CA TYR A 104 3.69 -16.92 5.80
C TYR A 104 2.39 -17.61 5.40
N THR A 105 1.85 -18.43 6.32
CA THR A 105 0.48 -18.93 6.24
C THR A 105 -0.42 -18.03 7.10
N PRO A 106 -1.51 -17.48 6.54
CA PRO A 106 -2.39 -16.60 7.30
C PRO A 106 -2.88 -17.22 8.61
N ALA A 107 -2.79 -16.47 9.71
CA ALA A 107 -3.25 -16.90 11.02
C ALA A 107 -4.79 -16.94 11.12
N ASN A 108 -5.49 -16.11 10.33
CA ASN A 108 -6.95 -15.99 10.35
C ASN A 108 -7.57 -16.42 9.02
N ASP A 109 -8.68 -17.18 9.10
CA ASP A 109 -9.44 -17.63 7.92
C ASP A 109 -10.41 -16.57 7.37
N VAL A 110 -10.63 -15.47 8.08
CA VAL A 110 -11.63 -14.44 7.75
C VAL A 110 -11.00 -13.03 7.86
N LYS A 111 -11.24 -12.19 6.86
CA LYS A 111 -10.91 -10.76 6.83
C LYS A 111 -12.11 -9.92 7.26
N TYR A 112 -11.89 -8.59 7.39
CA TYR A 112 -12.93 -7.58 7.57
C TYR A 112 -14.12 -7.81 6.61
N LEU A 113 -15.33 -7.57 7.08
CA LEU A 113 -16.60 -7.84 6.38
C LEU A 113 -16.86 -9.34 6.07
N GLY A 114 -16.28 -10.27 6.82
CA GLY A 114 -16.54 -11.70 6.67
C GLY A 114 -15.94 -12.35 5.42
N GLN A 115 -15.03 -11.68 4.73
CA GLN A 115 -14.34 -12.21 3.55
C GLN A 115 -13.41 -13.35 3.93
N LYS A 116 -13.52 -14.49 3.23
CA LYS A 116 -12.60 -15.62 3.42
C LYS A 116 -11.18 -15.26 3.01
N GLN A 117 -10.23 -15.62 3.87
CA GLN A 117 -8.81 -15.47 3.62
C GLN A 117 -8.23 -16.80 3.09
N TYR A 118 -7.55 -16.74 1.95
CA TYR A 118 -6.90 -17.91 1.34
C TYR A 118 -5.38 -17.70 1.31
N ALA A 119 -4.64 -18.78 1.57
CA ALA A 119 -3.20 -18.82 1.26
C ALA A 119 -3.02 -19.02 -0.25
N TYR A 120 -2.18 -18.17 -0.87
CA TYR A 120 -1.78 -18.30 -2.28
C TYR A 120 -0.37 -17.72 -2.48
N PRO A 121 0.36 -18.17 -3.52
CA PRO A 121 1.70 -17.66 -3.78
C PRO A 121 1.73 -16.13 -3.92
N ARG A 122 2.78 -15.49 -3.37
CA ARG A 122 3.00 -14.04 -3.40
C ARG A 122 1.86 -13.22 -2.75
N LYS A 123 1.22 -13.79 -1.70
CA LYS A 123 0.15 -13.12 -0.96
C LYS A 123 0.68 -11.85 -0.28
N ASN A 124 -0.12 -10.76 -0.34
CA ASN A 124 0.19 -9.43 0.20
C ASN A 124 1.44 -8.74 -0.38
N TRP A 125 2.12 -9.33 -1.37
CA TRP A 125 3.25 -8.68 -2.03
C TRP A 125 2.84 -7.37 -2.72
N SER A 126 1.63 -7.28 -3.22
CA SER A 126 1.15 -6.12 -3.99
C SER A 126 0.58 -4.98 -3.15
N SER A 127 0.60 -5.04 -1.82
CA SER A 127 0.07 -3.98 -0.95
C SER A 127 1.02 -2.79 -0.77
N VAL A 128 2.34 -3.05 -0.85
CA VAL A 128 3.39 -2.02 -0.97
C VAL A 128 4.23 -2.37 -2.18
N VAL A 129 4.21 -1.53 -3.21
CA VAL A 129 4.93 -1.79 -4.46
C VAL A 129 5.68 -0.53 -4.88
N LEU A 130 7.00 -0.60 -4.86
CA LEU A 130 7.82 0.40 -5.54
C LEU A 130 7.96 -0.01 -7.01
N TRP A 131 7.29 0.73 -7.86
CA TRP A 131 7.29 0.54 -9.30
C TRP A 131 8.49 1.24 -9.96
N ASN A 132 9.29 0.51 -10.71
CA ASN A 132 10.09 1.09 -11.78
C ASN A 132 9.18 1.21 -13.00
N CYS A 133 8.46 2.33 -13.11
CA CYS A 133 7.48 2.51 -14.18
C CYS A 133 8.13 2.49 -15.58
N ALA A 134 9.40 2.85 -15.67
CA ALA A 134 10.16 2.85 -16.95
C ALA A 134 10.64 1.45 -17.36
N HIS A 135 10.58 0.46 -16.48
CA HIS A 135 11.06 -0.88 -16.79
C HIS A 135 10.26 -1.51 -17.95
N PRO A 136 10.91 -2.07 -18.98
CA PRO A 136 10.24 -2.56 -20.20
C PRO A 136 9.12 -3.58 -19.92
N LYS A 137 9.29 -4.45 -18.90
CA LYS A 137 8.31 -5.47 -18.54
C LYS A 137 7.01 -4.87 -17.99
N ASN A 138 7.05 -3.69 -17.37
CA ASN A 138 5.86 -3.04 -16.85
C ASN A 138 5.00 -2.39 -17.93
N LYS A 139 5.47 -2.31 -19.18
CA LYS A 139 4.66 -1.85 -20.32
C LYS A 139 3.48 -2.78 -20.65
N VAL A 140 3.51 -4.03 -20.18
CA VAL A 140 2.38 -4.95 -20.31
C VAL A 140 1.16 -4.46 -19.51
N LEU A 141 1.36 -3.66 -18.47
CA LEU A 141 0.29 -3.07 -17.66
C LEU A 141 -0.38 -1.90 -18.39
N ASP A 142 -0.81 -2.13 -19.62
CA ASP A 142 -1.69 -1.23 -20.35
C ASP A 142 -3.15 -1.37 -19.88
N LEU A 143 -4.03 -0.53 -20.39
CA LEU A 143 -5.43 -0.54 -19.98
C LEU A 143 -6.14 -1.86 -20.32
N ASP A 144 -5.83 -2.47 -21.46
CA ASP A 144 -6.45 -3.71 -21.90
C ASP A 144 -6.08 -4.86 -20.95
N PHE A 145 -4.80 -5.00 -20.63
CA PHE A 145 -4.32 -6.02 -19.70
C PHE A 145 -4.84 -5.79 -18.28
N VAL A 146 -4.75 -4.57 -17.75
CA VAL A 146 -5.25 -4.27 -16.39
C VAL A 146 -6.75 -4.50 -16.28
N ASN A 147 -7.54 -4.20 -17.31
CA ASN A 147 -8.98 -4.40 -17.29
C ASN A 147 -9.41 -5.87 -17.48
N SER A 148 -8.61 -6.73 -18.14
CA SER A 148 -9.00 -8.10 -18.51
C SER A 148 -8.28 -9.21 -17.72
N ALA A 149 -7.04 -8.99 -17.27
CA ALA A 149 -6.25 -10.00 -16.57
C ALA A 149 -6.92 -10.47 -15.28
N THR A 150 -6.75 -11.72 -14.91
CA THR A 150 -7.28 -12.25 -13.64
C THR A 150 -6.62 -11.61 -12.43
N GLY A 151 -7.30 -11.63 -11.28
CA GLY A 151 -6.71 -11.17 -10.03
C GLY A 151 -5.43 -11.95 -9.67
N ALA A 152 -5.38 -13.23 -9.99
CA ALA A 152 -4.20 -14.06 -9.77
C ALA A 152 -3.01 -13.63 -10.65
N GLU A 153 -3.24 -13.30 -11.90
CA GLU A 153 -2.18 -12.81 -12.80
C GLU A 153 -1.62 -11.49 -12.31
N LEU A 154 -2.47 -10.55 -11.91
CA LEU A 154 -2.06 -9.25 -11.44
C LEU A 154 -1.36 -9.31 -10.08
N HIS A 155 -2.01 -9.84 -9.04
CA HIS A 155 -1.47 -9.85 -7.68
C HIS A 155 -0.23 -10.74 -7.50
N ARG A 156 -0.02 -11.72 -8.39
CA ARG A 156 1.18 -12.57 -8.40
C ARG A 156 2.28 -12.04 -9.31
N PHE A 157 2.11 -10.87 -9.93
CA PHE A 157 3.07 -10.32 -10.89
C PHE A 157 3.47 -11.37 -11.94
N SER A 158 2.49 -12.04 -12.57
CA SER A 158 2.74 -13.20 -13.42
C SER A 158 3.53 -12.88 -14.69
N TRP A 159 3.62 -11.61 -15.07
CA TRP A 159 4.44 -11.12 -16.20
C TRP A 159 5.92 -10.93 -15.83
N LEU A 160 6.28 -11.07 -14.53
CA LEU A 160 7.64 -10.92 -14.02
C LEU A 160 8.20 -12.26 -13.54
N LYS A 161 9.46 -12.50 -13.83
CA LYS A 161 10.25 -13.56 -13.23
C LYS A 161 10.67 -13.16 -11.81
N ASP A 162 11.08 -14.14 -10.99
CA ASP A 162 11.48 -13.86 -9.60
C ASP A 162 12.71 -12.95 -9.51
N ASP A 163 13.64 -13.07 -10.47
CA ASP A 163 14.83 -12.22 -10.55
C ASP A 163 14.56 -10.78 -11.03
N GLU A 164 13.38 -10.50 -11.57
CA GLU A 164 12.91 -9.17 -11.95
C GLU A 164 12.18 -8.44 -10.80
N ILE A 165 11.91 -9.14 -9.68
CA ILE A 165 11.23 -8.63 -8.49
C ILE A 165 12.27 -8.44 -7.38
N GLY A 166 12.56 -7.20 -7.02
CA GLY A 166 13.42 -6.83 -5.90
C GLY A 166 12.73 -6.98 -4.54
N ASP A 167 13.53 -6.95 -3.49
CA ASP A 167 13.07 -7.14 -2.12
C ASP A 167 13.03 -5.80 -1.39
N LEU A 168 11.96 -5.59 -0.61
CA LEU A 168 11.89 -4.63 0.48
C LEU A 168 11.97 -5.39 1.81
N ASP A 169 12.60 -4.79 2.81
CA ASP A 169 12.63 -5.35 4.16
C ASP A 169 11.22 -5.51 4.71
N LEU A 170 11.01 -6.56 5.53
CA LEU A 170 9.71 -6.88 6.15
C LEU A 170 9.11 -5.68 6.90
N GLU A 171 9.95 -4.86 7.51
CA GLU A 171 9.58 -3.67 8.27
C GLU A 171 8.79 -2.63 7.45
N TRP A 172 8.90 -2.67 6.11
CA TRP A 172 8.18 -1.78 5.19
C TRP A 172 6.74 -2.22 4.85
N ASN A 173 6.35 -3.43 5.24
CA ASN A 173 4.97 -3.90 5.10
C ASN A 173 4.64 -4.86 6.25
N TRP A 174 4.68 -4.35 7.48
CA TRP A 174 4.44 -5.12 8.69
C TRP A 174 2.97 -5.44 8.85
N LEU A 175 2.59 -6.70 8.67
CA LEU A 175 1.20 -7.15 8.76
C LEU A 175 0.80 -7.38 10.22
N VAL A 176 -0.09 -6.54 10.73
CA VAL A 176 -0.62 -6.63 12.08
C VAL A 176 -1.38 -7.95 12.27
N GLY A 177 -1.06 -8.65 13.36
CA GLY A 177 -1.65 -9.95 13.70
C GLY A 177 -1.03 -11.16 13.00
N GLU A 178 -0.09 -10.96 12.04
CA GLU A 178 0.60 -12.06 11.35
C GLU A 178 2.03 -12.27 11.87
N TYR A 179 2.63 -11.29 12.50
CA TYR A 179 3.99 -11.33 13.03
C TYR A 179 4.04 -10.95 14.51
N ASP A 180 5.00 -11.52 15.26
CA ASP A 180 5.19 -11.20 16.69
C ASP A 180 5.76 -9.80 16.85
N VAL A 181 4.91 -8.87 17.30
CA VAL A 181 5.25 -7.46 17.49
C VAL A 181 6.29 -7.25 18.60
N ALA A 182 6.35 -8.13 19.62
CA ALA A 182 7.23 -7.92 20.78
C ALA A 182 8.71 -7.84 20.40
N GLN A 183 9.14 -8.60 19.40
CA GLN A 183 10.52 -8.64 18.93
C GLN A 183 10.87 -7.51 17.96
N PHE A 184 9.88 -6.95 17.26
CA PHE A 184 10.13 -6.06 16.10
C PHE A 184 9.56 -4.64 16.27
N LYS A 185 8.80 -4.33 17.33
CA LYS A 185 8.06 -3.07 17.47
C LYS A 185 8.86 -1.82 17.14
N LYS A 186 10.15 -1.76 17.55
CA LYS A 186 11.03 -0.61 17.29
C LYS A 186 11.57 -0.54 15.86
N ARG A 187 11.51 -1.64 15.12
CA ARG A 187 12.05 -1.77 13.77
C ARG A 187 11.01 -1.54 12.69
N VAL A 188 9.71 -1.73 13.02
CA VAL A 188 8.60 -1.57 12.06
C VAL A 188 8.61 -0.16 11.49
N LYS A 189 8.74 -0.05 10.19
CA LYS A 189 8.82 1.20 9.44
C LYS A 189 7.48 1.61 8.83
N ASN A 190 6.66 0.63 8.46
CA ASN A 190 5.31 0.83 7.96
C ASN A 190 4.38 -0.27 8.48
N VAL A 191 3.38 0.11 9.26
CA VAL A 191 2.37 -0.77 9.83
C VAL A 191 1.24 -0.95 8.82
N HIS A 192 0.72 -2.19 8.67
CA HIS A 192 -0.35 -2.52 7.75
C HIS A 192 -1.42 -3.37 8.44
N TRP A 193 -2.66 -2.88 8.51
CA TRP A 193 -3.80 -3.55 9.14
C TRP A 193 -4.66 -4.29 8.10
N THR A 194 -4.16 -5.41 7.57
CA THR A 194 -4.80 -6.16 6.46
C THR A 194 -6.17 -6.73 6.78
N VAL A 195 -6.52 -6.88 8.05
CA VAL A 195 -7.80 -7.46 8.51
C VAL A 195 -8.82 -6.37 8.80
N GLY A 196 -8.35 -5.20 9.22
CA GLY A 196 -9.13 -4.01 9.57
C GLY A 196 -8.33 -3.12 10.49
N GLY A 197 -8.35 -1.80 10.24
CA GLY A 197 -7.55 -0.83 10.98
C GLY A 197 -8.28 -0.22 12.17
N PRO A 198 -7.56 0.56 13.01
CA PRO A 198 -8.09 1.14 14.25
C PRO A 198 -9.27 2.09 14.07
N TYR A 199 -9.56 2.48 12.85
CA TYR A 199 -10.72 3.31 12.50
C TYR A 199 -12.04 2.54 12.48
N PHE A 200 -12.03 1.22 12.64
CA PHE A 200 -13.20 0.38 12.87
C PHE A 200 -13.29 -0.02 14.34
N ASN A 201 -14.50 -0.02 14.88
CA ASN A 201 -14.73 -0.28 16.31
C ASN A 201 -14.17 -1.61 16.79
N GLU A 202 -14.16 -2.63 15.93
CA GLU A 202 -13.69 -3.97 16.21
C GLU A 202 -12.15 -4.07 16.34
N TYR A 203 -11.42 -3.04 15.90
CA TYR A 203 -9.95 -3.04 15.80
C TYR A 203 -9.28 -1.87 16.54
N VAL A 204 -10.02 -1.18 17.43
CA VAL A 204 -9.49 -0.01 18.17
C VAL A 204 -8.31 -0.34 19.07
N ASP A 205 -8.17 -1.60 19.50
CA ASP A 205 -7.09 -2.10 20.35
C ASP A 205 -6.03 -2.91 19.57
N ALA A 206 -6.03 -2.84 18.24
CA ALA A 206 -5.04 -3.53 17.42
C ALA A 206 -3.62 -3.02 17.73
N ASP A 207 -2.60 -3.84 17.45
CA ASP A 207 -1.21 -3.40 17.56
C ASP A 207 -0.99 -2.10 16.78
N PHE A 208 -0.24 -1.16 17.40
CA PHE A 208 0.03 0.19 16.88
C PHE A 208 -1.20 1.12 16.77
N ALA A 209 -2.38 0.74 17.26
CA ALA A 209 -3.58 1.59 17.21
C ALA A 209 -3.36 2.95 17.88
N ASN A 210 -2.67 3.00 19.03
CA ASN A 210 -2.37 4.25 19.72
C ASN A 210 -1.58 5.23 18.83
N GLU A 211 -0.59 4.75 18.11
CA GLU A 211 0.21 5.59 17.18
C GLU A 211 -0.65 6.12 16.03
N TRP A 212 -1.60 5.31 15.54
CA TRP A 212 -2.56 5.74 14.52
C TRP A 212 -3.48 6.86 15.06
N PHE A 213 -4.02 6.71 16.29
CA PHE A 213 -4.86 7.74 16.90
C PHE A 213 -4.07 9.02 17.20
N GLU A 214 -2.83 8.92 17.64
CA GLU A 214 -1.93 10.07 17.81
C GLU A 214 -1.73 10.82 16.48
N MET A 215 -1.44 10.10 15.41
CA MET A 215 -1.27 10.69 14.07
C MET A 215 -2.56 11.35 13.57
N LYS A 216 -3.72 10.72 13.81
CA LYS A 216 -5.03 11.33 13.54
C LYS A 216 -5.23 12.63 14.30
N GLN A 217 -4.87 12.67 15.58
CA GLN A 217 -4.96 13.91 16.39
C GLN A 217 -4.04 15.01 15.85
N ILE A 218 -2.82 14.67 15.45
CA ILE A 218 -1.88 15.61 14.84
C ILE A 218 -2.49 16.18 13.55
N MET A 219 -3.03 15.32 12.68
CA MET A 219 -3.68 15.73 11.43
C MET A 219 -4.86 16.70 11.66
N MET A 220 -5.59 16.53 12.77
CA MET A 220 -6.76 17.34 13.10
C MET A 220 -6.43 18.64 13.84
N LYS A 221 -5.19 18.82 14.32
CA LYS A 221 -4.80 20.06 14.99
C LYS A 221 -4.70 21.20 13.99
N CYS A 222 -5.46 22.27 14.23
CA CYS A 222 -5.13 23.58 13.69
C CYS A 222 -4.08 24.19 14.60
N GLU A 223 -2.92 24.61 14.07
CA GLU A 223 -2.07 25.55 14.78
C GLU A 223 -2.85 26.85 14.89
N GLN A 224 -3.21 27.25 16.11
CA GLN A 224 -3.60 28.61 16.37
C GLN A 224 -2.35 29.45 16.08
N LEU A 225 -2.33 30.16 14.96
CA LEU A 225 -1.36 31.22 14.74
C LEU A 225 -1.55 32.17 15.91
N GLY A 226 -0.55 32.22 16.80
CA GLY A 226 -0.60 33.10 17.96
C GLY A 226 -0.89 34.51 17.50
N GLU A 227 -1.86 35.15 18.14
CA GLU A 227 -2.06 36.58 18.09
C GLU A 227 -0.87 37.25 18.85
N ASP A 228 0.32 37.13 18.28
CA ASP A 228 1.45 37.99 18.67
C ASP A 228 1.50 39.13 17.65
N GLY A 229 0.73 40.19 18.00
CA GLY A 229 0.78 41.50 17.40
C GLY A 229 1.99 42.30 17.82
#